data_95136cac1f6f6c26a324c18c71375760
#
_entry.id   95136cac1f6f6c26a324c18c71375760
#
_cell.length_a   1.000
_cell.length_b   1.000
_cell.length_c   1.000
_cell.angle_alpha   90.00
_cell.angle_beta   90.00
_cell.angle_gamma   90.00
#
_symmetry.space_group_name_H-M   'P 1'
#
loop_
_entity.id
_entity.type
_entity.pdbx_description
1 polymer ?
#
loop_
_entity_poly.entity_id
_entity_poly.type
_entity_poly.pdbx_seq_one_letter_code
_entity_poly.pdbx_strand_id
1 'polypeptide(L)'
;MAPYYTMNVYDSAGTLQAVVSNFLTLSISKQLNAIDMLQFTIDNSAYSAQFLDMGAFVSIYRQDADLGIANQLEFSGIIRKRVTIKELRTTLLITCVGFMALLANRIIAYKSSANNLAVFNAQPAETILKRLFNYNIGPNATTANGRLLDGRITGMTTAATAGTGTSLTLKCSMQPLLKTMQEIAYSGGLAFTLTYTAPATWTFTTYVGQIGTDRTSTITLSTTTGTVAKITETYDLISDFNTVIVGGNGTEDAKQFGVRPATPNTGLTLRETYVDAKNQQNATPAYLNQFGNKTLAIQQRKRVTYAVDVLQTSEMRYGRDYFFGDKINVSFNNTVVPQYVFGVGLEWKSTGDEVISVKLNS
;
A
#
# COMPACT_ATOMS: atom_id res chain seq x y z
N MET A 1 9.21 11.31 28.16
CA MET A 1 8.10 10.33 28.42
C MET A 1 8.11 9.29 27.32
N ALA A 2 7.68 8.06 27.61
CA ALA A 2 7.51 7.07 26.56
C ALA A 2 6.37 7.48 25.60
N PRO A 3 6.43 7.09 24.31
CA PRO A 3 5.34 7.34 23.37
C PRO A 3 4.03 6.72 23.87
N TYR A 4 2.95 7.44 23.68
CA TYR A 4 1.63 7.07 24.15
C TYR A 4 0.69 6.85 22.96
N TYR A 5 -0.13 5.80 23.03
CA TYR A 5 -1.07 5.42 21.99
C TYR A 5 -2.50 5.50 22.48
N THR A 6 -3.36 6.11 21.66
CA THR A 6 -4.81 6.11 21.83
C THR A 6 -5.50 5.57 20.60
N MET A 7 -6.55 4.80 20.77
CA MET A 7 -7.33 4.26 19.66
C MET A 7 -8.81 4.61 19.86
N ASN A 8 -9.37 5.27 18.88
CA ASN A 8 -10.79 5.47 18.78
C ASN A 8 -11.42 4.23 18.13
N VAL A 9 -12.48 3.71 18.73
CA VAL A 9 -13.28 2.59 18.21
C VAL A 9 -14.63 3.12 17.79
N TYR A 10 -15.02 2.83 16.56
CA TYR A 10 -16.29 3.26 15.99
C TYR A 10 -17.11 2.04 15.56
N ASP A 11 -18.43 2.17 15.59
CA ASP A 11 -19.32 1.19 14.97
C ASP A 11 -19.24 1.26 13.42
N SER A 12 -19.99 0.40 12.74
CA SER A 12 -20.03 0.36 11.28
C SER A 12 -20.67 1.60 10.64
N ALA A 13 -21.37 2.43 11.41
CA ALA A 13 -21.91 3.72 10.98
C ALA A 13 -20.91 4.88 11.18
N GLY A 14 -19.76 4.61 11.81
CA GLY A 14 -18.73 5.60 12.10
C GLY A 14 -18.99 6.39 13.40
N THR A 15 -19.89 5.93 14.27
CA THR A 15 -20.16 6.56 15.57
C THR A 15 -19.11 6.09 16.58
N LEU A 16 -18.48 7.03 17.29
CA LEU A 16 -17.50 6.73 18.33
C LEU A 16 -18.16 5.95 19.48
N GLN A 17 -17.63 4.77 19.80
CA GLN A 17 -18.11 3.87 20.86
C GLN A 17 -17.18 3.88 22.07
N ALA A 18 -15.87 3.94 21.85
CA ALA A 18 -14.87 3.90 22.91
C ALA A 18 -13.55 4.54 22.50
N VAL A 19 -12.78 4.93 23.52
CA VAL A 19 -11.35 5.27 23.37
C VAL A 19 -10.55 4.26 24.18
N VAL A 20 -9.58 3.63 23.56
CA VAL A 20 -8.70 2.58 24.13
C VAL A 20 -7.29 3.12 24.26
N SER A 21 -6.67 2.95 25.42
CA SER A 21 -5.27 3.36 25.66
C SER A 21 -4.47 2.34 26.47
N ASN A 22 -5.13 1.27 26.92
CA ASN A 22 -4.57 0.27 27.83
C ASN A 22 -4.05 -0.97 27.08
N PHE A 23 -3.26 -0.75 26.02
CA PHE A 23 -2.62 -1.83 25.27
C PHE A 23 -1.55 -2.55 26.11
N LEU A 24 -1.44 -3.85 25.95
CA LEU A 24 -0.29 -4.64 26.42
C LEU A 24 0.82 -4.67 25.36
N THR A 25 0.44 -4.88 24.12
CA THR A 25 1.30 -4.82 22.95
C THR A 25 0.58 -4.16 21.78
N LEU A 26 1.33 -3.55 20.87
CA LEU A 26 0.81 -2.95 19.67
C LEU A 26 1.85 -3.10 18.56
N SER A 27 1.40 -3.53 17.37
CA SER A 27 2.22 -3.62 16.18
C SER A 27 1.46 -3.06 14.99
N ILE A 28 2.06 -2.13 14.25
CA ILE A 28 1.53 -1.54 13.03
C ILE A 28 2.49 -1.84 11.89
N SER A 29 1.95 -2.24 10.75
CA SER A 29 2.72 -2.39 9.50
C SER A 29 2.01 -1.62 8.39
N LYS A 30 2.71 -0.65 7.81
CA LYS A 30 2.27 0.15 6.66
C LYS A 30 3.09 -0.23 5.44
N GLN A 31 2.44 -0.27 4.28
CA GLN A 31 3.13 -0.50 3.01
C GLN A 31 2.44 0.24 1.87
N LEU A 32 3.25 0.87 1.01
CA LEU A 32 2.77 1.65 -0.13
C LEU A 32 1.90 0.80 -1.08
N ASN A 33 0.76 1.35 -1.48
CA ASN A 33 -0.22 0.69 -2.36
C ASN A 33 -0.72 -0.68 -1.87
N ALA A 34 -0.58 -0.99 -0.57
CA ALA A 34 -0.94 -2.27 0.01
C ALA A 34 -1.88 -2.12 1.21
N ILE A 35 -2.28 -3.22 1.79
CA ILE A 35 -3.14 -3.25 2.97
C ILE A 35 -2.27 -3.11 4.21
N ASP A 36 -2.47 -2.05 4.95
CA ASP A 36 -1.87 -1.86 6.26
C ASP A 36 -2.46 -2.84 7.27
N MET A 37 -1.68 -3.19 8.28
CA MET A 37 -2.12 -4.08 9.36
C MET A 37 -1.84 -3.46 10.73
N LEU A 38 -2.77 -3.65 11.65
CA LEU A 38 -2.61 -3.36 13.06
C LEU A 38 -2.92 -4.63 13.86
N GLN A 39 -2.05 -4.98 14.79
CA GLN A 39 -2.27 -6.03 15.76
C GLN A 39 -2.02 -5.48 17.16
N PHE A 40 -2.90 -5.77 18.11
CA PHE A 40 -2.71 -5.35 19.49
C PHE A 40 -3.31 -6.36 20.46
N THR A 41 -2.81 -6.34 21.70
CA THR A 41 -3.31 -7.15 22.80
C THR A 41 -3.80 -6.24 23.91
N ILE A 42 -4.97 -6.55 24.48
CA ILE A 42 -5.52 -5.90 25.69
C ILE A 42 -6.00 -6.95 26.69
N ASP A 43 -6.18 -6.53 27.94
CA ASP A 43 -6.86 -7.34 28.94
C ASP A 43 -8.35 -7.47 28.60
N ASN A 44 -8.90 -8.68 28.63
CA ASN A 44 -10.32 -8.93 28.34
C ASN A 44 -11.27 -8.35 29.39
N SER A 45 -10.79 -8.09 30.61
CA SER A 45 -11.57 -7.44 31.67
C SER A 45 -11.70 -5.93 31.48
N ALA A 46 -10.95 -5.32 30.55
CA ALA A 46 -11.04 -3.90 30.28
C ALA A 46 -12.43 -3.52 29.75
N TYR A 47 -13.00 -2.43 30.25
CA TYR A 47 -14.31 -1.94 29.78
C TYR A 47 -14.36 -1.75 28.27
N SER A 48 -13.28 -1.29 27.67
CA SER A 48 -13.16 -1.08 26.23
C SER A 48 -13.23 -2.37 25.40
N ALA A 49 -12.96 -3.54 25.99
CA ALA A 49 -12.93 -4.82 25.28
C ALA A 49 -14.31 -5.21 24.69
N GLN A 50 -15.40 -4.74 25.30
CA GLN A 50 -16.77 -5.00 24.82
C GLN A 50 -17.09 -4.30 23.48
N PHE A 51 -16.35 -3.27 23.09
CA PHE A 51 -16.57 -2.53 21.85
C PHE A 51 -15.68 -3.02 20.70
N LEU A 52 -14.81 -4.00 20.93
CA LEU A 52 -13.89 -4.54 19.93
C LEU A 52 -14.55 -5.68 19.12
N ASP A 53 -15.68 -5.37 18.53
CA ASP A 53 -16.44 -6.32 17.73
C ASP A 53 -15.94 -6.44 16.31
N MET A 54 -16.22 -7.59 15.69
CA MET A 54 -15.87 -7.84 14.28
C MET A 54 -16.58 -6.84 13.37
N GLY A 55 -15.80 -6.16 12.54
CA GLY A 55 -16.30 -5.14 11.63
C GLY A 55 -16.32 -3.71 12.20
N ALA A 56 -16.04 -3.52 13.48
CA ALA A 56 -15.85 -2.19 14.05
C ALA A 56 -14.66 -1.48 13.38
N PHE A 57 -14.75 -0.15 13.24
CA PHE A 57 -13.68 0.67 12.71
C PHE A 57 -12.78 1.16 13.84
N VAL A 58 -11.50 1.30 13.55
CA VAL A 58 -10.51 1.80 14.50
C VAL A 58 -9.62 2.86 13.86
N SER A 59 -9.26 3.87 14.66
CA SER A 59 -8.22 4.85 14.30
C SER A 59 -7.28 4.99 15.47
N ILE A 60 -5.99 4.69 15.27
CA ILE A 60 -4.98 4.75 16.31
C ILE A 60 -4.07 5.95 16.09
N TYR A 61 -3.82 6.66 17.19
CA TYR A 61 -3.02 7.87 17.25
C TYR A 61 -1.81 7.66 18.13
N ARG A 62 -0.68 8.19 17.70
CA ARG A 62 0.58 8.25 18.44
C ARG A 62 0.79 9.65 18.96
N GLN A 63 1.18 9.76 20.23
CA GLN A 63 1.57 11.00 20.88
C GLN A 63 2.92 10.82 21.53
N ASP A 64 3.78 11.82 21.44
CA ASP A 64 5.04 11.85 22.13
C ASP A 64 5.43 13.32 22.41
N ALA A 65 5.19 13.75 23.66
CA ALA A 65 5.42 15.13 24.06
C ALA A 65 6.89 15.52 24.02
N ASP A 66 7.81 14.58 24.33
CA ASP A 66 9.26 14.83 24.32
C ASP A 66 9.78 15.03 22.88
N LEU A 67 9.01 14.55 21.89
CA LEU A 67 9.33 14.63 20.47
C LEU A 67 8.59 15.75 19.75
N GLY A 68 7.68 16.43 20.45
CA GLY A 68 6.76 17.37 19.80
C GLY A 68 5.77 16.71 18.85
N ILE A 69 5.52 15.40 18.99
CA ILE A 69 4.52 14.69 18.21
C ILE A 69 3.18 14.82 18.93
N ALA A 70 2.29 15.63 18.37
CA ALA A 70 0.93 15.80 18.86
C ALA A 70 -0.04 14.93 18.06
N ASN A 71 -0.64 13.93 18.69
CA ASN A 71 -1.81 13.18 18.22
C ASN A 71 -1.79 12.80 16.71
N GLN A 72 -0.71 12.16 16.26
CA GLN A 72 -0.53 11.75 14.87
C GLN A 72 -1.31 10.47 14.59
N LEU A 73 -2.14 10.46 13.54
CA LEU A 73 -2.84 9.27 13.07
C LEU A 73 -1.83 8.29 12.44
N GLU A 74 -1.67 7.10 13.06
CA GLU A 74 -0.77 6.06 12.55
C GLU A 74 -1.48 5.00 11.74
N PHE A 75 -2.73 4.67 12.07
CA PHE A 75 -3.48 3.63 11.36
C PHE A 75 -4.98 3.90 11.46
N SER A 76 -5.69 3.56 10.39
CA SER A 76 -7.16 3.44 10.38
C SER A 76 -7.57 2.18 9.63
N GLY A 77 -8.56 1.44 10.17
CA GLY A 77 -8.98 0.20 9.55
C GLY A 77 -10.15 -0.47 10.23
N ILE A 78 -10.32 -1.76 9.95
CA ILE A 78 -11.46 -2.58 10.35
C ILE A 78 -10.96 -3.78 11.15
N ILE A 79 -11.62 -4.11 12.26
CA ILE A 79 -11.36 -5.34 13.03
C ILE A 79 -11.80 -6.54 12.20
N ARG A 80 -10.86 -7.45 11.91
CA ARG A 80 -11.09 -8.66 11.10
C ARG A 80 -10.79 -9.97 11.81
N LYS A 81 -10.07 -9.92 12.93
CA LYS A 81 -9.78 -11.13 13.70
C LYS A 81 -9.72 -10.77 15.18
N ARG A 82 -10.37 -11.61 16.01
CA ARG A 82 -10.34 -11.54 17.46
C ARG A 82 -10.01 -12.92 18.01
N VAL A 83 -8.97 -13.01 18.79
CA VAL A 83 -8.56 -14.25 19.47
C VAL A 83 -8.58 -14.01 20.95
N THR A 84 -9.30 -14.85 21.68
CA THR A 84 -9.31 -14.85 23.15
C THR A 84 -8.28 -15.85 23.64
N ILE A 85 -7.30 -15.39 24.39
CA ILE A 85 -6.25 -16.21 24.99
C ILE A 85 -6.55 -16.31 26.47
N LYS A 86 -6.81 -17.53 26.94
CA LYS A 86 -7.18 -17.80 28.34
C LYS A 86 -6.01 -18.49 29.06
N GLU A 87 -5.34 -17.73 29.91
CA GLU A 87 -4.27 -18.18 30.80
C GLU A 87 -4.62 -17.79 32.25
N LEU A 88 -3.65 -17.42 33.08
CA LEU A 88 -3.88 -16.80 34.38
C LEU A 88 -4.70 -15.50 34.29
N ARG A 89 -4.47 -14.75 33.20
CA ARG A 89 -5.30 -13.61 32.78
C ARG A 89 -5.85 -13.90 31.40
N THR A 90 -7.08 -13.50 31.14
CA THR A 90 -7.67 -13.61 29.81
C THR A 90 -7.34 -12.36 29.02
N THR A 91 -6.69 -12.52 27.88
CA THR A 91 -6.33 -11.41 26.99
C THR A 91 -7.02 -11.56 25.63
N LEU A 92 -7.20 -10.44 24.94
CA LEU A 92 -7.70 -10.37 23.57
C LEU A 92 -6.57 -9.95 22.65
N LEU A 93 -6.30 -10.77 21.66
CA LEU A 93 -5.45 -10.44 20.53
C LEU A 93 -6.35 -10.04 19.35
N ILE A 94 -6.27 -8.80 18.94
CA ILE A 94 -7.08 -8.21 17.87
C ILE A 94 -6.20 -7.93 16.66
N THR A 95 -6.70 -8.29 15.47
CA THR A 95 -6.06 -7.93 14.22
C THR A 95 -7.02 -7.08 13.38
N CYS A 96 -6.53 -5.91 12.97
CA CYS A 96 -7.23 -5.00 12.09
C CYS A 96 -6.50 -4.91 10.74
N VAL A 97 -7.26 -4.70 9.69
CA VAL A 97 -6.75 -4.44 8.35
C VAL A 97 -7.12 -3.02 7.93
N GLY A 98 -6.19 -2.32 7.29
CA GLY A 98 -6.43 -0.98 6.76
C GLY A 98 -7.56 -0.97 5.72
N PHE A 99 -8.16 0.20 5.50
CA PHE A 99 -9.33 0.32 4.62
C PHE A 99 -9.06 -0.06 3.16
N MET A 100 -7.80 -0.13 2.72
CA MET A 100 -7.43 -0.71 1.42
C MET A 100 -7.91 -2.16 1.25
N ALA A 101 -8.16 -2.90 2.34
CA ALA A 101 -8.77 -4.23 2.31
C ALA A 101 -10.18 -4.23 1.68
N LEU A 102 -10.89 -3.11 1.72
CA LEU A 102 -12.18 -2.97 1.03
C LEU A 102 -12.04 -3.10 -0.48
N LEU A 103 -10.93 -2.62 -1.05
CA LEU A 103 -10.60 -2.80 -2.48
C LEU A 103 -10.22 -4.25 -2.79
N ALA A 104 -9.49 -4.91 -1.88
CA ALA A 104 -9.09 -6.32 -2.06
C ALA A 104 -10.30 -7.27 -2.09
N ASN A 105 -11.39 -6.90 -1.41
CA ASN A 105 -12.62 -7.68 -1.36
C ASN A 105 -13.58 -7.40 -2.54
N ARG A 106 -13.09 -6.77 -3.60
CA ARG A 106 -13.88 -6.43 -4.80
C ARG A 106 -13.23 -6.98 -6.06
N ILE A 107 -14.10 -7.25 -7.04
CA ILE A 107 -13.69 -7.57 -8.41
C ILE A 107 -14.09 -6.45 -9.35
N ILE A 108 -13.35 -6.29 -10.43
CA ILE A 108 -13.69 -5.36 -11.50
C ILE A 108 -14.82 -5.99 -12.33
N ALA A 109 -16.02 -5.55 -12.07
CA ALA A 109 -17.21 -6.06 -12.74
C ALA A 109 -17.71 -5.12 -13.83
N TYR A 110 -17.39 -3.83 -13.77
CA TYR A 110 -18.00 -2.86 -14.68
C TYR A 110 -17.24 -1.54 -14.79
N LYS A 111 -17.38 -0.91 -15.94
CA LYS A 111 -17.18 0.51 -16.19
C LYS A 111 -18.38 1.01 -17.00
N SER A 112 -18.75 2.28 -16.88
CA SER A 112 -19.83 2.93 -17.63
C SER A 112 -19.91 2.48 -19.10
N SER A 113 -21.10 2.15 -19.57
CA SER A 113 -21.45 1.73 -20.92
C SER A 113 -20.94 0.36 -21.40
N ALA A 114 -20.39 -0.49 -20.52
CA ALA A 114 -19.98 -1.85 -20.85
C ALA A 114 -20.24 -2.81 -19.68
N ASN A 115 -21.10 -3.80 -19.88
CA ASN A 115 -21.44 -4.78 -18.84
C ASN A 115 -20.25 -5.69 -18.53
N ASN A 116 -19.89 -5.79 -17.24
CA ASN A 116 -18.84 -6.68 -16.73
C ASN A 116 -17.46 -6.51 -17.42
N LEU A 117 -17.23 -5.39 -18.09
CA LEU A 117 -16.00 -5.09 -18.80
C LEU A 117 -15.65 -3.61 -18.65
N ALA A 118 -14.49 -3.31 -18.12
CA ALA A 118 -13.90 -1.98 -18.10
C ALA A 118 -12.89 -1.82 -19.24
N VAL A 119 -13.16 -0.92 -20.19
CA VAL A 119 -12.29 -0.63 -21.34
C VAL A 119 -11.74 0.77 -21.23
N PHE A 120 -10.43 0.91 -21.38
CA PHE A 120 -9.72 2.19 -21.36
C PHE A 120 -8.80 2.28 -22.57
N ASN A 121 -8.95 3.32 -23.39
CA ASN A 121 -8.13 3.56 -24.57
C ASN A 121 -7.32 4.83 -24.35
N ALA A 122 -5.99 4.70 -24.28
CA ALA A 122 -5.05 5.80 -24.09
C ALA A 122 -5.46 6.79 -22.99
N GLN A 123 -5.82 6.26 -21.81
CA GLN A 123 -6.23 7.08 -20.66
C GLN A 123 -5.09 7.22 -19.65
N PRO A 124 -4.90 8.40 -19.03
CA PRO A 124 -3.98 8.57 -17.91
C PRO A 124 -4.26 7.55 -16.79
N ALA A 125 -3.21 6.99 -16.20
CA ALA A 125 -3.33 5.96 -15.17
C ALA A 125 -4.19 6.43 -13.97
N GLU A 126 -4.06 7.68 -13.56
CA GLU A 126 -4.91 8.28 -12.52
C GLU A 126 -6.40 8.21 -12.87
N THR A 127 -6.75 8.58 -14.10
CA THR A 127 -8.15 8.53 -14.57
C THR A 127 -8.68 7.11 -14.53
N ILE A 128 -7.85 6.12 -14.91
CA ILE A 128 -8.22 4.71 -14.87
C ILE A 128 -8.46 4.27 -13.43
N LEU A 129 -7.52 4.54 -12.52
CA LEU A 129 -7.62 4.17 -11.11
C LEU A 129 -8.90 4.73 -10.45
N LYS A 130 -9.18 6.03 -10.65
CA LYS A 130 -10.37 6.69 -10.10
C LYS A 130 -11.67 6.16 -10.71
N ARG A 131 -11.68 5.82 -12.01
CA ARG A 131 -12.84 5.18 -12.63
C ARG A 131 -13.06 3.77 -12.11
N LEU A 132 -12.00 2.93 -12.00
CA LEU A 132 -12.11 1.60 -11.42
C LEU A 132 -12.64 1.67 -9.98
N PHE A 133 -12.12 2.57 -9.16
CA PHE A 133 -12.62 2.81 -7.82
C PHE A 133 -14.11 3.18 -7.84
N ASN A 134 -14.47 4.21 -8.60
CA ASN A 134 -15.82 4.79 -8.59
C ASN A 134 -16.90 3.79 -9.04
N TYR A 135 -16.61 2.98 -10.08
CA TYR A 135 -17.57 2.03 -10.64
C TYR A 135 -17.53 0.63 -9.99
N ASN A 136 -16.61 0.36 -9.07
CA ASN A 136 -16.54 -0.94 -8.40
C ASN A 136 -16.77 -0.90 -6.88
N ILE A 137 -16.59 0.26 -6.22
CA ILE A 137 -16.83 0.42 -4.80
C ILE A 137 -17.43 1.80 -4.44
N GLY A 138 -17.21 2.81 -5.28
CA GLY A 138 -17.69 4.18 -5.11
C GLY A 138 -19.14 4.39 -5.53
N PRO A 139 -19.59 5.66 -5.65
CA PRO A 139 -21.00 6.02 -5.88
C PRO A 139 -21.63 5.38 -7.12
N ASN A 140 -20.83 5.13 -8.17
CA ASN A 140 -21.32 4.57 -9.43
C ASN A 140 -21.30 3.03 -9.48
N ALA A 141 -20.93 2.35 -8.40
CA ALA A 141 -20.89 0.89 -8.33
C ALA A 141 -22.29 0.27 -8.18
N THR A 142 -23.19 0.53 -9.12
CA THR A 142 -24.61 0.18 -9.04
C THR A 142 -25.04 -0.79 -10.12
N THR A 143 -26.14 -1.50 -9.89
CA THR A 143 -26.80 -2.33 -10.89
C THR A 143 -27.36 -1.48 -12.04
N ALA A 144 -27.81 -0.26 -11.78
CA ALA A 144 -28.24 0.67 -12.81
C ALA A 144 -27.10 1.05 -13.77
N ASN A 145 -25.87 1.01 -13.32
CA ASN A 145 -24.67 1.20 -14.16
C ASN A 145 -24.18 -0.13 -14.79
N GLY A 146 -24.92 -1.23 -14.68
CA GLY A 146 -24.65 -2.50 -15.34
C GLY A 146 -23.86 -3.52 -14.53
N ARG A 147 -23.64 -3.28 -13.23
CA ARG A 147 -23.08 -4.32 -12.36
C ARG A 147 -24.10 -5.43 -12.11
N LEU A 148 -23.61 -6.66 -11.89
CA LEU A 148 -24.47 -7.76 -11.45
C LEU A 148 -25.00 -7.55 -10.02
N LEU A 149 -24.20 -6.94 -9.17
CA LEU A 149 -24.53 -6.65 -7.76
C LEU A 149 -24.20 -5.19 -7.45
N ASP A 150 -25.01 -4.55 -6.61
CA ASP A 150 -24.68 -3.25 -6.05
C ASP A 150 -23.43 -3.39 -5.16
N GLY A 151 -22.39 -2.63 -5.47
CA GLY A 151 -21.10 -2.69 -4.79
C GLY A 151 -20.78 -1.39 -4.01
N ARG A 152 -21.70 -0.44 -3.99
CA ARG A 152 -21.48 0.87 -3.35
C ARG A 152 -21.21 0.72 -1.84
N ILE A 153 -20.28 1.53 -1.39
CA ILE A 153 -20.13 1.85 0.03
C ILE A 153 -20.45 3.34 0.16
N THR A 154 -21.42 3.66 0.99
CA THR A 154 -21.78 5.06 1.27
C THR A 154 -20.59 5.78 1.89
N GLY A 155 -20.33 7.02 1.49
CA GLY A 155 -19.20 7.81 1.96
C GLY A 155 -17.90 7.63 1.16
N MET A 156 -17.86 6.74 0.15
CA MET A 156 -16.70 6.62 -0.74
C MET A 156 -16.65 7.77 -1.73
N THR A 157 -15.54 8.48 -1.76
CA THR A 157 -15.28 9.62 -2.67
C THR A 157 -13.90 9.51 -3.32
N THR A 158 -13.65 10.27 -4.36
CA THR A 158 -12.33 10.41 -4.98
C THR A 158 -11.87 11.86 -4.90
N ALA A 159 -10.60 12.10 -4.66
CA ALA A 159 -9.99 13.40 -4.87
C ALA A 159 -10.14 13.87 -6.33
N ALA A 160 -10.01 15.17 -6.59
CA ALA A 160 -10.07 15.72 -7.95
C ALA A 160 -9.08 15.02 -8.89
N THR A 161 -9.47 14.85 -10.16
CA THR A 161 -8.65 14.16 -11.16
C THR A 161 -7.83 15.20 -11.93
N ALA A 162 -6.51 15.07 -11.92
CA ALA A 162 -5.57 15.92 -12.65
C ALA A 162 -5.11 15.31 -13.99
N GLY A 163 -5.46 14.06 -14.28
CA GLY A 163 -5.07 13.38 -15.51
C GLY A 163 -3.58 12.99 -15.53
N THR A 164 -3.03 12.65 -14.37
CA THR A 164 -1.60 12.33 -14.22
C THR A 164 -1.28 10.87 -14.47
N GLY A 165 0.02 10.57 -14.54
CA GLY A 165 0.56 9.24 -14.81
C GLY A 165 0.60 8.89 -16.30
N THR A 166 1.30 7.80 -16.62
CA THR A 166 1.42 7.32 -18.00
C THR A 166 0.06 6.94 -18.58
N SER A 167 -0.21 7.30 -19.84
CA SER A 167 -1.40 6.85 -20.57
C SER A 167 -1.34 5.35 -20.84
N LEU A 168 -2.41 4.65 -20.52
CA LEU A 168 -2.52 3.20 -20.66
C LEU A 168 -3.75 2.82 -21.50
N THR A 169 -3.61 1.77 -22.29
CA THR A 169 -4.73 1.09 -22.97
C THR A 169 -4.89 -0.28 -22.33
N LEU A 170 -6.06 -0.56 -21.74
CA LEU A 170 -6.28 -1.84 -21.08
C LEU A 170 -7.77 -2.21 -21.03
N LYS A 171 -8.02 -3.51 -20.87
CA LYS A 171 -9.34 -4.08 -20.59
C LYS A 171 -9.26 -4.88 -19.30
N CYS A 172 -10.24 -4.70 -18.42
CA CYS A 172 -10.34 -5.42 -17.16
C CYS A 172 -11.73 -6.05 -17.05
N SER A 173 -11.78 -7.33 -16.71
CA SER A 173 -13.02 -8.05 -16.45
C SER A 173 -12.79 -9.13 -15.40
N MET A 174 -13.60 -9.16 -14.36
CA MET A 174 -13.59 -10.16 -13.29
C MET A 174 -12.22 -10.36 -12.60
N GLN A 175 -11.37 -9.34 -12.63
CA GLN A 175 -10.07 -9.33 -11.96
C GLN A 175 -10.19 -8.76 -10.54
N PRO A 176 -9.33 -9.18 -9.58
CA PRO A 176 -9.26 -8.56 -8.26
C PRO A 176 -8.95 -7.07 -8.35
N LEU A 177 -9.82 -6.22 -7.74
CA LEU A 177 -9.73 -4.77 -7.92
C LEU A 177 -8.40 -4.20 -7.40
N LEU A 178 -8.02 -4.49 -6.15
CA LEU A 178 -6.78 -3.94 -5.56
C LEU A 178 -5.55 -4.34 -6.36
N LYS A 179 -5.41 -5.62 -6.71
CA LYS A 179 -4.26 -6.12 -7.48
C LYS A 179 -4.13 -5.41 -8.82
N THR A 180 -5.24 -5.27 -9.56
CA THR A 180 -5.23 -4.56 -10.85
C THR A 180 -4.91 -3.08 -10.68
N MET A 181 -5.43 -2.43 -9.62
CA MET A 181 -5.08 -1.05 -9.31
C MET A 181 -3.60 -0.88 -8.97
N GLN A 182 -3.00 -1.82 -8.25
CA GLN A 182 -1.55 -1.84 -7.98
C GLN A 182 -0.74 -1.93 -9.29
N GLU A 183 -1.10 -2.83 -10.18
CA GLU A 183 -0.44 -2.98 -11.48
C GLU A 183 -0.53 -1.71 -12.35
N ILE A 184 -1.71 -1.06 -12.35
CA ILE A 184 -1.93 0.21 -13.04
C ILE A 184 -1.10 1.34 -12.41
N ALA A 185 -1.08 1.44 -11.09
CA ALA A 185 -0.31 2.44 -10.37
C ALA A 185 1.19 2.31 -10.66
N TYR A 186 1.73 1.10 -10.57
CA TYR A 186 3.13 0.83 -10.94
C TYR A 186 3.43 1.19 -12.39
N SER A 187 2.56 0.78 -13.32
CA SER A 187 2.72 1.09 -14.75
C SER A 187 2.57 2.59 -15.05
N GLY A 188 1.76 3.28 -14.27
CA GLY A 188 1.49 4.70 -14.39
C GLY A 188 2.49 5.61 -13.67
N GLY A 189 3.37 5.05 -12.83
CA GLY A 189 4.27 5.84 -11.97
C GLY A 189 3.52 6.56 -10.86
N LEU A 190 2.50 5.91 -10.28
CA LEU A 190 1.61 6.49 -9.26
C LEU A 190 1.67 5.70 -7.96
N ALA A 191 1.39 6.41 -6.87
CA ALA A 191 0.98 5.85 -5.60
C ALA A 191 -0.48 6.19 -5.33
N PHE A 192 -1.14 5.47 -4.43
CA PHE A 192 -2.52 5.77 -4.03
C PHE A 192 -2.80 5.41 -2.57
N THR A 193 -3.79 6.07 -2.00
CA THR A 193 -4.28 5.83 -0.63
C THR A 193 -5.80 5.83 -0.59
N LEU A 194 -6.34 5.19 0.44
CA LEU A 194 -7.75 5.31 0.83
C LEU A 194 -7.78 5.82 2.27
N THR A 195 -7.99 7.12 2.42
CA THR A 195 -7.99 7.81 3.71
C THR A 195 -9.38 7.80 4.30
N TYR A 196 -9.48 7.43 5.58
CA TYR A 196 -10.72 7.45 6.35
C TYR A 196 -10.85 8.76 7.13
N THR A 197 -12.05 9.32 7.14
CA THR A 197 -12.46 10.44 7.97
C THR A 197 -13.81 10.10 8.60
N ALA A 198 -13.89 10.16 9.92
CA ALA A 198 -15.15 9.94 10.62
C ALA A 198 -16.14 11.11 10.39
N PRO A 199 -17.46 10.87 10.34
CA PRO A 199 -18.09 9.54 10.31
C PRO A 199 -18.08 8.92 8.92
N ALA A 200 -17.64 7.67 8.83
CA ALA A 200 -17.78 6.77 7.68
C ALA A 200 -17.59 7.40 6.28
N THR A 201 -16.57 8.25 6.13
CA THR A 201 -16.19 8.87 4.85
C THR A 201 -14.80 8.42 4.44
N TRP A 202 -14.63 8.05 3.17
CA TRP A 202 -13.35 7.61 2.61
C TRP A 202 -13.03 8.40 1.35
N THR A 203 -11.79 8.85 1.25
CA THR A 203 -11.31 9.55 0.06
C THR A 203 -10.18 8.76 -0.60
N PHE A 204 -10.40 8.35 -1.84
CA PHE A 204 -9.37 7.74 -2.68
C PHE A 204 -8.54 8.84 -3.35
N THR A 205 -7.23 8.82 -3.08
CA THR A 205 -6.28 9.82 -3.60
C THR A 205 -5.13 9.14 -4.31
N THR A 206 -4.66 9.75 -5.39
CA THR A 206 -3.50 9.32 -6.18
C THR A 206 -2.39 10.36 -6.10
N TYR A 207 -1.15 9.91 -6.17
CA TYR A 207 0.06 10.74 -6.08
C TYR A 207 1.03 10.37 -7.19
N VAL A 208 1.70 11.36 -7.76
CA VAL A 208 2.76 11.13 -8.76
C VAL A 208 4.06 10.79 -8.04
N GLY A 209 4.61 9.63 -8.36
CA GLY A 209 5.87 9.15 -7.79
C GLY A 209 5.79 8.71 -6.33
N GLN A 210 5.51 9.63 -5.41
CA GLN A 210 5.53 9.38 -3.97
C GLN A 210 4.35 10.05 -3.24
N ILE A 211 4.00 9.51 -2.06
CA ILE A 211 2.94 10.07 -1.20
C ILE A 211 3.46 11.25 -0.38
N GLY A 212 4.71 11.15 0.12
CA GLY A 212 5.32 12.13 1.01
C GLY A 212 6.17 13.17 0.28
N THR A 213 7.06 13.80 1.02
CA THR A 213 7.94 14.89 0.58
C THR A 213 9.34 14.39 0.28
N ASP A 214 10.05 15.00 -0.66
CA ASP A 214 11.47 14.79 -0.86
C ASP A 214 12.27 15.52 0.24
N ARG A 215 12.90 14.74 1.12
CA ARG A 215 13.71 15.20 2.25
C ARG A 215 15.19 14.81 2.13
N THR A 216 15.62 14.46 0.93
CA THR A 216 17.01 14.05 0.69
C THR A 216 18.04 15.13 1.04
N SER A 217 17.63 16.41 1.04
CA SER A 217 18.51 17.52 1.46
C SER A 217 18.72 17.60 2.98
N THR A 218 17.86 16.98 3.79
CA THR A 218 17.87 17.15 5.25
C THR A 218 17.98 15.83 6.01
N ILE A 219 17.51 14.73 5.44
CA ILE A 219 17.44 13.44 6.12
C ILE A 219 18.37 12.42 5.47
N THR A 220 19.34 11.93 6.26
CA THR A 220 20.20 10.80 5.88
C THR A 220 20.24 9.78 7.02
N LEU A 221 19.73 8.59 6.76
CA LEU A 221 19.83 7.47 7.69
C LEU A 221 21.22 6.82 7.60
N SER A 222 21.92 6.77 8.72
CA SER A 222 23.29 6.23 8.78
C SER A 222 23.61 5.65 10.15
N THR A 223 24.36 4.55 10.16
CA THR A 223 24.93 3.99 11.40
C THR A 223 26.04 4.87 11.96
N THR A 224 26.75 5.62 11.12
CA THR A 224 27.86 6.49 11.55
C THR A 224 27.40 7.76 12.24
N THR A 225 26.19 8.25 11.94
CA THR A 225 25.60 9.42 12.61
C THR A 225 24.78 9.06 13.83
N GLY A 226 24.69 7.78 14.19
CA GLY A 226 23.90 7.33 15.34
C GLY A 226 22.38 7.45 15.16
N THR A 227 21.90 7.63 13.94
CA THR A 227 20.45 7.71 13.65
C THR A 227 19.80 6.35 13.42
N VAL A 228 20.63 5.32 13.24
CA VAL A 228 20.21 3.95 12.90
C VAL A 228 20.98 2.93 13.73
N ALA A 229 20.27 1.97 14.29
CA ALA A 229 20.88 0.83 14.99
C ALA A 229 21.42 -0.20 14.00
N LYS A 230 20.68 -0.45 12.89
CA LYS A 230 21.03 -1.46 11.91
C LYS A 230 20.51 -1.08 10.53
N ILE A 231 21.34 -1.31 9.51
CA ILE A 231 20.92 -1.28 8.10
C ILE A 231 21.16 -2.68 7.52
N THR A 232 20.15 -3.28 6.94
CA THR A 232 20.26 -4.54 6.20
C THR A 232 19.99 -4.25 4.73
N GLU A 233 21.01 -4.39 3.88
CA GLU A 233 20.85 -4.42 2.44
C GLU A 233 20.53 -5.85 2.01
N THR A 234 19.50 -6.05 1.24
CA THR A 234 19.17 -7.33 0.63
C THR A 234 19.27 -7.19 -0.88
N TYR A 235 20.15 -7.99 -1.47
CA TYR A 235 20.26 -8.17 -2.91
C TYR A 235 19.68 -9.54 -3.25
N ASP A 236 18.46 -9.59 -3.80
CA ASP A 236 17.72 -10.84 -4.04
C ASP A 236 17.48 -11.06 -5.54
N LEU A 237 18.00 -12.16 -6.06
CA LEU A 237 17.81 -12.63 -7.42
C LEU A 237 17.08 -13.98 -7.50
N ILE A 238 16.55 -14.51 -6.38
CA ILE A 238 15.94 -15.85 -6.34
C ILE A 238 14.75 -15.91 -7.32
N SER A 239 13.89 -14.91 -7.29
CA SER A 239 12.74 -14.79 -8.19
C SER A 239 12.95 -13.76 -9.29
N ASP A 240 14.22 -13.40 -9.57
CA ASP A 240 14.54 -12.38 -10.56
C ASP A 240 14.46 -12.92 -11.99
N PHE A 241 14.05 -12.04 -12.87
CA PHE A 241 14.15 -12.24 -14.30
C PHE A 241 14.82 -11.02 -14.97
N ASN A 242 15.53 -11.27 -16.04
CA ASN A 242 16.19 -10.23 -16.82
C ASN A 242 15.69 -10.15 -18.27
N THR A 243 14.76 -11.02 -18.61
CA THR A 243 14.12 -11.07 -19.93
C THR A 243 12.62 -11.28 -19.75
N VAL A 244 11.83 -10.48 -20.44
CA VAL A 244 10.37 -10.57 -20.43
C VAL A 244 9.88 -10.86 -21.85
N ILE A 245 9.10 -11.92 -21.97
CA ILE A 245 8.33 -12.26 -23.18
C ILE A 245 6.90 -11.79 -22.93
N VAL A 246 6.43 -10.84 -23.71
CA VAL A 246 5.07 -10.31 -23.61
C VAL A 246 4.21 -10.87 -24.72
N GLY A 247 3.19 -11.64 -24.36
CA GLY A 247 2.20 -12.16 -25.31
C GLY A 247 1.08 -11.15 -25.57
N GLY A 248 0.84 -10.82 -26.81
CA GLY A 248 -0.25 -9.96 -27.27
C GLY A 248 -1.49 -10.72 -27.68
N ASN A 249 -2.25 -10.15 -28.60
CA ASN A 249 -3.44 -10.77 -29.21
C ASN A 249 -3.07 -11.94 -30.13
N GLY A 250 -4.05 -12.79 -30.37
CA GLY A 250 -3.92 -13.99 -31.18
C GLY A 250 -3.98 -15.28 -30.33
N THR A 251 -4.18 -16.38 -31.02
CA THR A 251 -4.16 -17.73 -30.43
C THR A 251 -3.06 -18.53 -31.07
N GLU A 252 -2.34 -19.31 -30.28
CA GLU A 252 -1.31 -20.22 -30.75
C GLU A 252 -0.30 -19.53 -31.70
N ASP A 253 -0.14 -20.03 -32.93
CA ASP A 253 0.82 -19.52 -33.91
C ASP A 253 0.55 -18.09 -34.39
N ALA A 254 -0.68 -17.61 -34.26
CA ALA A 254 -1.06 -16.25 -34.62
C ALA A 254 -0.79 -15.22 -33.49
N LYS A 255 -0.27 -15.66 -32.35
CA LYS A 255 0.00 -14.80 -31.21
C LYS A 255 1.20 -13.90 -31.45
N GLN A 256 1.02 -12.60 -31.21
CA GLN A 256 2.11 -11.64 -31.31
C GLN A 256 2.92 -11.65 -30.03
N PHE A 257 4.24 -11.52 -30.13
CA PHE A 257 5.14 -11.46 -29.00
C PHE A 257 6.05 -10.23 -29.06
N GLY A 258 6.37 -9.70 -27.88
CA GLY A 258 7.45 -8.73 -27.67
C GLY A 258 8.46 -9.29 -26.69
N VAL A 259 9.75 -9.11 -26.95
CA VAL A 259 10.84 -9.55 -26.06
C VAL A 259 11.61 -8.34 -25.57
N ARG A 260 11.88 -8.26 -24.27
CA ARG A 260 12.69 -7.21 -23.66
C ARG A 260 13.69 -7.76 -22.64
N PRO A 261 14.94 -7.22 -22.59
CA PRO A 261 15.49 -6.17 -23.49
C PRO A 261 15.55 -6.64 -24.94
N ALA A 262 15.78 -5.71 -25.87
CA ALA A 262 15.90 -6.04 -27.31
C ALA A 262 17.05 -7.00 -27.59
N THR A 263 18.08 -6.98 -26.75
CA THR A 263 19.20 -7.94 -26.76
C THR A 263 19.16 -8.69 -25.41
N PRO A 264 18.45 -9.81 -25.31
CA PRO A 264 18.35 -10.58 -24.08
C PRO A 264 19.68 -11.29 -23.77
N ASN A 265 19.87 -11.63 -22.49
CA ASN A 265 20.95 -12.52 -22.08
C ASN A 265 20.75 -13.91 -22.68
N THR A 266 21.81 -14.71 -22.68
CA THR A 266 21.78 -16.07 -23.24
C THR A 266 22.39 -17.07 -22.28
N GLY A 267 22.13 -18.36 -22.50
CA GLY A 267 22.70 -19.46 -21.72
C GLY A 267 22.31 -19.37 -20.23
N LEU A 268 23.28 -19.64 -19.37
CA LEU A 268 23.06 -19.66 -17.91
C LEU A 268 22.68 -18.29 -17.30
N THR A 269 22.91 -17.21 -18.01
CA THR A 269 22.57 -15.87 -17.52
C THR A 269 21.16 -15.43 -17.93
N LEU A 270 20.49 -16.17 -18.80
CA LEU A 270 19.12 -15.92 -19.20
C LEU A 270 18.17 -16.33 -18.07
N ARG A 271 17.37 -15.39 -17.60
CA ARG A 271 16.24 -15.60 -16.68
C ARG A 271 15.02 -14.95 -17.28
N GLU A 272 14.14 -15.75 -17.83
CA GLU A 272 12.98 -15.25 -18.57
C GLU A 272 11.70 -15.42 -17.79
N THR A 273 10.75 -14.53 -18.06
CA THR A 273 9.36 -14.63 -17.61
C THR A 273 8.41 -14.32 -18.74
N TYR A 274 7.22 -14.88 -18.66
CA TYR A 274 6.14 -14.59 -19.60
C TYR A 274 5.06 -13.73 -18.97
N VAL A 275 4.60 -12.70 -19.69
CA VAL A 275 3.48 -11.87 -19.27
C VAL A 275 2.45 -11.79 -20.39
N ASP A 276 1.21 -12.12 -20.06
CA ASP A 276 0.12 -12.11 -21.02
C ASP A 276 -0.58 -10.74 -21.06
N ALA A 277 -0.43 -10.05 -22.18
CA ALA A 277 -1.10 -8.78 -22.48
C ALA A 277 -2.33 -8.95 -23.43
N LYS A 278 -2.91 -10.15 -23.52
CA LYS A 278 -4.07 -10.45 -24.40
C LYS A 278 -5.29 -9.57 -24.14
N ASN A 279 -5.43 -9.03 -22.95
CA ASN A 279 -6.53 -8.11 -22.61
C ASN A 279 -6.37 -6.71 -23.21
N GLN A 280 -5.25 -6.44 -23.89
CA GLN A 280 -5.01 -5.20 -24.61
C GLN A 280 -5.51 -5.32 -26.05
N GLN A 281 -6.56 -4.58 -26.36
CA GLN A 281 -7.07 -4.49 -27.73
C GLN A 281 -6.03 -3.73 -28.58
N ASN A 282 -5.59 -4.29 -29.72
CA ASN A 282 -4.56 -3.70 -30.60
C ASN A 282 -3.16 -3.58 -29.94
N ALA A 283 -2.69 -4.65 -29.31
CA ALA A 283 -1.32 -4.72 -28.82
C ALA A 283 -0.36 -4.65 -30.01
N THR A 284 0.07 -3.44 -30.38
CA THR A 284 1.12 -3.26 -31.38
C THR A 284 2.47 -3.75 -30.82
N PRO A 285 3.44 -4.12 -31.67
CA PRO A 285 4.80 -4.46 -31.22
C PRO A 285 5.41 -3.38 -30.31
N ALA A 286 5.18 -2.10 -30.61
CA ALA A 286 5.63 -0.99 -29.77
C ALA A 286 5.01 -1.02 -28.36
N TYR A 287 3.72 -1.34 -28.25
CA TYR A 287 3.03 -1.49 -26.97
C TYR A 287 3.62 -2.68 -26.17
N LEU A 288 3.76 -3.86 -26.79
CA LEU A 288 4.31 -5.05 -26.13
C LEU A 288 5.73 -4.76 -25.60
N ASN A 289 6.52 -4.07 -26.40
CA ASN A 289 7.87 -3.64 -26.03
C ASN A 289 7.88 -2.67 -24.83
N GLN A 290 6.97 -1.68 -24.83
CA GLN A 290 6.83 -0.75 -23.72
C GLN A 290 6.39 -1.47 -22.42
N PHE A 291 5.46 -2.42 -22.55
CA PHE A 291 4.99 -3.22 -21.43
C PHE A 291 6.13 -4.07 -20.84
N GLY A 292 6.91 -4.72 -21.68
CA GLY A 292 8.07 -5.50 -21.25
C GLY A 292 9.15 -4.65 -20.56
N ASN A 293 9.47 -3.46 -21.10
CA ASN A 293 10.39 -2.54 -20.45
C ASN A 293 9.94 -2.10 -19.06
N LYS A 294 8.64 -1.81 -18.88
CA LYS A 294 8.05 -1.48 -17.57
C LYS A 294 8.15 -2.64 -16.60
N THR A 295 7.83 -3.85 -17.05
CA THR A 295 7.91 -5.06 -16.22
C THR A 295 9.34 -5.28 -15.73
N LEU A 296 10.34 -5.12 -16.59
CA LEU A 296 11.76 -5.19 -16.21
C LEU A 296 12.14 -4.10 -15.20
N ALA A 297 11.71 -2.86 -15.43
CA ALA A 297 12.01 -1.77 -14.51
C ALA A 297 11.44 -1.99 -13.11
N ILE A 298 10.23 -2.56 -13.01
CA ILE A 298 9.63 -2.94 -11.73
C ILE A 298 10.45 -4.04 -11.05
N GLN A 299 10.89 -5.04 -11.81
CA GLN A 299 11.70 -6.13 -11.26
C GLN A 299 13.07 -5.65 -10.77
N GLN A 300 13.72 -4.77 -11.52
CA GLN A 300 15.02 -4.20 -11.14
C GLN A 300 14.97 -3.48 -9.78
N ARG A 301 13.88 -2.75 -9.49
CA ARG A 301 13.69 -2.07 -8.20
C ARG A 301 13.57 -3.03 -7.02
N LYS A 302 13.13 -4.26 -7.24
CA LYS A 302 13.01 -5.27 -6.18
C LYS A 302 14.32 -5.95 -5.83
N ARG A 303 15.35 -5.82 -6.66
CA ARG A 303 16.65 -6.50 -6.48
C ARG A 303 17.39 -6.01 -5.26
N VAL A 304 17.32 -4.73 -4.98
CA VAL A 304 17.98 -4.13 -3.82
C VAL A 304 16.95 -3.46 -2.95
N THR A 305 16.86 -3.90 -1.72
CA THR A 305 16.01 -3.30 -0.70
C THR A 305 16.80 -3.05 0.57
N TYR A 306 16.46 -2.00 1.28
CA TYR A 306 17.05 -1.69 2.58
C TYR A 306 15.99 -1.83 3.67
N ALA A 307 16.32 -2.58 4.73
CA ALA A 307 15.58 -2.59 5.98
C ALA A 307 16.42 -1.88 7.03
N VAL A 308 15.82 -0.91 7.72
CA VAL A 308 16.53 -0.02 8.62
C VAL A 308 15.82 0.01 9.96
N ASP A 309 16.51 -0.36 11.03
CA ASP A 309 16.06 -0.21 12.41
C ASP A 309 16.50 1.19 12.89
N VAL A 310 15.53 2.08 13.00
CA VAL A 310 15.78 3.51 13.24
C VAL A 310 15.85 3.80 14.75
N LEU A 311 16.87 4.51 15.16
CA LEU A 311 16.96 5.05 16.52
C LEU A 311 16.14 6.34 16.61
N GLN A 312 15.26 6.41 17.60
CA GLN A 312 14.47 7.60 17.89
C GLN A 312 15.31 8.55 18.76
N THR A 313 16.20 9.33 18.13
CA THR A 313 17.10 10.26 18.83
C THR A 313 16.48 11.65 18.94
N SER A 314 17.10 12.57 19.72
CA SER A 314 16.70 13.98 19.76
C SER A 314 16.86 14.68 18.40
N GLU A 315 17.78 14.21 17.58
CA GLU A 315 18.14 14.84 16.30
C GLU A 315 17.28 14.36 15.14
N MET A 316 16.89 13.07 15.13
CA MET A 316 16.11 12.49 14.03
C MET A 316 15.08 11.49 14.52
N ARG A 317 13.82 11.68 14.13
CA ARG A 317 12.69 10.86 14.56
C ARG A 317 11.65 10.67 13.48
N TYR A 318 11.17 9.44 13.36
CA TYR A 318 9.97 9.13 12.57
C TYR A 318 8.75 9.80 13.19
N GLY A 319 7.91 10.39 12.35
CA GLY A 319 6.70 11.10 12.78
C GLY A 319 6.90 12.56 13.15
N ARG A 320 8.17 13.06 13.16
CA ARG A 320 8.52 14.46 13.30
C ARG A 320 9.33 14.96 12.11
N ASP A 321 10.43 14.30 11.79
CA ASP A 321 11.39 14.76 10.79
C ASP A 321 11.19 14.11 9.43
N TYR A 322 10.72 12.87 9.42
CA TYR A 322 10.34 12.14 8.20
C TYR A 322 9.14 11.21 8.47
N PHE A 323 8.45 10.82 7.40
CA PHE A 323 7.18 10.12 7.46
C PHE A 323 7.13 8.97 6.44
N PHE A 324 6.16 8.09 6.58
CA PHE A 324 5.81 7.11 5.58
C PHE A 324 5.52 7.79 4.23
N GLY A 325 6.15 7.29 3.16
CA GLY A 325 6.03 7.83 1.81
C GLY A 325 7.04 8.91 1.44
N ASP A 326 7.84 9.41 2.39
CA ASP A 326 8.90 10.39 2.11
C ASP A 326 10.06 9.76 1.33
N LYS A 327 10.79 10.60 0.60
CA LYS A 327 12.07 10.26 0.00
C LYS A 327 13.19 10.82 0.84
N ILE A 328 14.12 9.96 1.25
CA ILE A 328 15.22 10.26 2.16
C ILE A 328 16.52 9.63 1.65
N ASN A 329 17.65 10.03 2.20
CA ASN A 329 18.92 9.38 1.92
C ASN A 329 19.20 8.23 2.90
N VAL A 330 19.89 7.21 2.40
CA VAL A 330 20.53 6.15 3.19
C VAL A 330 22.02 6.16 2.89
N SER A 331 22.83 6.20 3.92
CA SER A 331 24.28 6.02 3.81
C SER A 331 24.65 4.58 4.19
N PHE A 332 25.12 3.84 3.20
CA PHE A 332 25.57 2.44 3.35
C PHE A 332 26.88 2.25 2.58
N ASN A 333 27.88 1.64 3.23
CA ASN A 333 29.21 1.42 2.64
C ASN A 333 29.82 2.67 1.99
N ASN A 334 29.76 3.83 2.68
CA ASN A 334 30.25 5.13 2.20
C ASN A 334 29.54 5.68 0.93
N THR A 335 28.45 5.08 0.54
CA THR A 335 27.61 5.54 -0.57
C THR A 335 26.29 6.09 -0.03
N VAL A 336 25.91 7.28 -0.48
CA VAL A 336 24.62 7.89 -0.13
C VAL A 336 23.67 7.68 -1.30
N VAL A 337 22.55 7.01 -1.04
CA VAL A 337 21.56 6.67 -2.06
C VAL A 337 20.19 7.20 -1.65
N PRO A 338 19.49 7.96 -2.51
CA PRO A 338 18.13 8.39 -2.25
C PRO A 338 17.17 7.20 -2.34
N GLN A 339 16.28 7.07 -1.35
CA GLN A 339 15.36 5.96 -1.19
C GLN A 339 13.98 6.45 -0.76
N TYR A 340 12.93 5.73 -1.14
CA TYR A 340 11.57 5.98 -0.67
C TYR A 340 11.25 5.13 0.55
N VAL A 341 10.61 5.73 1.56
CA VAL A 341 10.03 5.03 2.72
C VAL A 341 8.75 4.34 2.27
N PHE A 342 8.87 3.17 1.66
CA PHE A 342 7.71 2.44 1.12
C PHE A 342 7.02 1.52 2.15
N GLY A 343 7.66 1.31 3.31
CA GLY A 343 7.08 0.56 4.40
C GLY A 343 7.58 1.04 5.76
N VAL A 344 6.71 0.94 6.76
CA VAL A 344 7.02 1.26 8.17
C VAL A 344 6.43 0.17 9.05
N GLY A 345 7.28 -0.40 9.88
CA GLY A 345 6.91 -1.26 11.01
C GLY A 345 7.05 -0.48 12.31
N LEU A 346 6.05 -0.57 13.18
CA LEU A 346 6.07 0.04 14.50
C LEU A 346 5.63 -1.03 15.50
N GLU A 347 6.45 -1.26 16.51
CA GLU A 347 6.15 -2.15 17.62
C GLU A 347 6.26 -1.39 18.93
N TRP A 348 5.27 -1.54 19.79
CA TRP A 348 5.22 -0.91 21.10
C TRP A 348 4.76 -1.90 22.16
N LYS A 349 5.30 -1.76 23.37
CA LYS A 349 4.94 -2.56 24.55
C LYS A 349 4.52 -1.64 25.70
N SER A 350 3.72 -2.16 26.61
CA SER A 350 3.25 -1.46 27.82
C SER A 350 4.38 -1.02 28.76
N THR A 351 5.59 -1.57 28.58
CA THR A 351 6.82 -1.11 29.26
C THR A 351 7.29 0.26 28.78
N GLY A 352 6.73 0.78 27.68
CA GLY A 352 7.13 2.04 27.05
C GLY A 352 8.15 1.88 25.94
N ASP A 353 8.59 0.64 25.65
CA ASP A 353 9.55 0.36 24.59
C ASP A 353 8.89 0.50 23.22
N GLU A 354 9.44 1.32 22.35
CA GLU A 354 9.02 1.49 20.97
C GLU A 354 10.17 1.17 20.02
N VAL A 355 9.88 0.33 19.02
CA VAL A 355 10.80 0.01 17.93
C VAL A 355 10.16 0.43 16.62
N ILE A 356 10.87 1.24 15.84
CA ILE A 356 10.44 1.63 14.49
C ILE A 356 11.43 1.10 13.47
N SER A 357 10.91 0.38 12.50
CA SER A 357 11.65 -0.11 11.36
C SER A 357 11.10 0.49 10.06
N VAL A 358 11.97 0.87 9.15
CA VAL A 358 11.58 1.38 7.85
C VAL A 358 12.10 0.48 6.73
N LYS A 359 11.25 0.28 5.72
CA LYS A 359 11.62 -0.42 4.49
C LYS A 359 11.77 0.61 3.38
N LEU A 360 12.89 0.53 2.68
CA LEU A 360 13.31 1.53 1.71
C LEU A 360 13.58 0.87 0.36
N ASN A 361 13.18 1.53 -0.72
CA ASN A 361 13.54 1.13 -2.07
C ASN A 361 13.74 2.36 -2.97
N SER A 362 14.39 2.13 -4.12
CA SER A 362 14.67 3.15 -5.15
C SER A 362 13.48 3.42 -6.08
#